data_81aa783b3e9f6434eddd20ee8dc5d6e9
#
_entry.id   81aa783b3e9f6434eddd20ee8dc5d6e9
#
_cell.length_a   1.000
_cell.length_b   1.000
_cell.length_c   1.000
_cell.angle_alpha   90.00
_cell.angle_beta   90.00
_cell.angle_gamma   90.00
#
_symmetry.space_group_name_H-M   'P 1'
#
loop_
_entity.id
_entity.type
_entity.pdbx_description
1 polymer ?
#
loop_
_entity_poly.entity_id
_entity_poly.type
_entity_poly.pdbx_seq_one_letter_code
_entity_poly.pdbx_strand_id
1 'polypeptide(L)'
;MRGLMLRALRRALDRGQPLEIDGLGRFQKGQGGYEFVAGARPQVFIAYVEEDLEQARHLRDALEKAGFAPWLDKDQLLAGQNWPRAIERAIDLSDAFVACLSSRSLSKRGQFQCELRYALDCANRMPLDEVFFLPVRFDACAVPRVIESRTQYVDLFPDFDRGVRQLVRALRERKPKLEGTVSLGPLAE
;
A
#
# COMPACT_ATOMS: atom_id res chain seq x y z
N MET A 1 4.41 -7.93 -29.69
CA MET A 1 3.59 -8.38 -28.52
C MET A 1 2.64 -7.34 -27.97
N ARG A 2 3.02 -6.06 -27.80
CA ARG A 2 2.15 -4.99 -27.27
C ARG A 2 0.81 -4.81 -28.05
N GLY A 3 0.80 -4.89 -29.38
CA GLY A 3 -0.39 -4.66 -30.18
C GLY A 3 -1.43 -5.78 -30.13
N LEU A 4 -1.03 -7.02 -29.85
CA LEU A 4 -1.96 -8.16 -29.77
C LEU A 4 -2.74 -8.14 -28.45
N MET A 5 -2.06 -7.76 -27.37
CA MET A 5 -2.64 -7.66 -26.02
C MET A 5 -3.66 -6.52 -25.95
N LEU A 6 -3.34 -5.35 -26.53
CA LEU A 6 -4.27 -4.21 -26.62
C LEU A 6 -5.53 -4.54 -27.43
N ARG A 7 -5.41 -5.28 -28.55
CA ARG A 7 -6.57 -5.69 -29.37
C ARG A 7 -7.45 -6.71 -28.65
N ALA A 8 -6.87 -7.64 -27.89
CA ALA A 8 -7.63 -8.60 -27.09
C ALA A 8 -8.40 -7.90 -25.96
N LEU A 9 -7.74 -6.93 -25.31
CA LEU A 9 -8.31 -6.10 -24.25
C LEU A 9 -9.50 -5.27 -24.78
N ARG A 10 -9.30 -4.60 -25.92
CA ARG A 10 -10.37 -3.82 -26.61
C ARG A 10 -11.56 -4.70 -26.96
N ARG A 11 -11.34 -5.89 -27.53
CA ARG A 11 -12.43 -6.82 -27.90
C ARG A 11 -13.23 -7.31 -26.69
N ALA A 12 -12.61 -7.52 -25.54
CA ALA A 12 -13.31 -7.90 -24.31
C ALA A 12 -14.18 -6.76 -23.80
N LEU A 13 -13.65 -5.55 -23.77
CA LEU A 13 -14.37 -4.34 -23.36
C LEU A 13 -15.51 -3.99 -24.31
N ASP A 14 -15.33 -4.16 -25.64
CA ASP A 14 -16.37 -3.92 -26.65
C ASP A 14 -17.56 -4.89 -26.52
N ARG A 15 -17.30 -6.10 -25.99
CA ARG A 15 -18.34 -7.09 -25.66
C ARG A 15 -19.04 -6.82 -24.32
N GLY A 16 -18.70 -5.72 -23.64
CA GLY A 16 -19.23 -5.38 -22.33
C GLY A 16 -18.67 -6.22 -21.19
N GLN A 17 -17.57 -6.95 -21.43
CA GLN A 17 -16.89 -7.70 -20.40
C GLN A 17 -15.89 -6.77 -19.66
N PRO A 18 -16.11 -6.47 -18.37
CA PRO A 18 -15.14 -5.68 -17.63
C PRO A 18 -13.86 -6.49 -17.45
N LEU A 19 -12.74 -5.80 -17.56
CA LEU A 19 -11.42 -6.38 -17.27
C LEU A 19 -10.97 -5.91 -15.90
N GLU A 20 -10.85 -6.81 -14.97
CA GLU A 20 -10.30 -6.54 -13.65
C GLU A 20 -8.80 -6.79 -13.67
N ILE A 21 -8.02 -5.80 -13.22
CA ILE A 21 -6.58 -5.92 -13.05
C ILE A 21 -6.33 -5.89 -11.55
N ASP A 22 -5.87 -7.01 -11.01
CA ASP A 22 -5.58 -7.19 -9.59
C ASP A 22 -4.71 -6.04 -9.06
N GLY A 23 -5.18 -5.38 -7.99
CA GLY A 23 -4.51 -4.25 -7.37
C GLY A 23 -4.59 -2.90 -8.11
N LEU A 24 -5.17 -2.85 -9.31
CA LEU A 24 -5.27 -1.60 -10.09
C LEU A 24 -6.71 -1.11 -10.27
N GLY A 25 -7.67 -2.02 -10.50
CA GLY A 25 -9.06 -1.66 -10.73
C GLY A 25 -9.66 -2.33 -11.95
N ARG A 26 -10.79 -1.81 -12.39
CA ARG A 26 -11.58 -2.41 -13.47
C ARG A 26 -11.73 -1.46 -14.66
N PHE A 27 -11.36 -1.93 -15.83
CA PHE A 27 -11.73 -1.29 -17.09
C PHE A 27 -13.14 -1.74 -17.50
N GLN A 28 -14.00 -0.81 -17.86
CA GLN A 28 -15.35 -1.08 -18.34
C GLN A 28 -15.72 -0.12 -19.47
N LYS A 29 -16.79 -0.45 -20.20
CA LYS A 29 -17.36 0.43 -21.21
C LYS A 29 -18.27 1.45 -20.53
N GLY A 30 -18.00 2.75 -20.72
CA GLY A 30 -18.81 3.87 -20.24
C GLY A 30 -19.61 4.54 -21.36
N GLN A 31 -20.35 5.59 -21.03
CA GLN A 31 -21.23 6.29 -21.97
C GLN A 31 -20.48 7.05 -23.08
N GLY A 32 -19.21 7.43 -22.85
CA GLY A 32 -18.38 8.20 -23.79
C GLY A 32 -17.11 7.50 -24.28
N GLY A 33 -16.97 6.20 -24.02
CA GLY A 33 -15.75 5.46 -24.34
C GLY A 33 -15.46 4.37 -23.32
N TYR A 34 -14.19 4.20 -22.98
CA TYR A 34 -13.76 3.28 -21.92
C TYR A 34 -13.55 4.05 -20.64
N GLU A 35 -13.95 3.44 -19.53
CA GLU A 35 -13.78 3.98 -18.20
C GLU A 35 -12.86 3.06 -17.40
N PHE A 36 -11.91 3.65 -16.70
CA PHE A 36 -11.15 2.97 -15.67
C PHE A 36 -11.78 3.32 -14.31
N VAL A 37 -12.38 2.34 -13.69
CA VAL A 37 -12.88 2.46 -12.32
C VAL A 37 -11.77 1.96 -11.43
N ALA A 38 -11.12 2.85 -10.71
CA ALA A 38 -10.19 2.49 -9.67
C ALA A 38 -10.97 1.71 -8.60
N GLY A 39 -10.93 0.40 -8.70
CA GLY A 39 -11.54 -0.54 -7.76
C GLY A 39 -10.47 -1.15 -6.88
N ALA A 40 -9.39 -0.43 -6.70
CA ALA A 40 -8.25 -0.92 -5.99
C ALA A 40 -8.55 -0.94 -4.49
N ARG A 41 -8.39 -2.11 -3.91
CA ARG A 41 -8.07 -2.17 -2.49
C ARG A 41 -6.86 -1.30 -2.28
N PRO A 42 -6.91 -0.27 -1.41
CA PRO A 42 -5.76 0.60 -1.21
C PRO A 42 -4.53 -0.22 -0.85
N GLN A 43 -3.44 0.03 -1.55
CA GLN A 43 -2.19 -0.69 -1.30
C GLN A 43 -1.52 -0.16 -0.04
N VAL A 44 -1.19 -1.07 0.88
CA VAL A 44 -0.55 -0.75 2.15
C VAL A 44 0.78 -1.46 2.24
N PHE A 45 1.88 -0.72 2.17
CA PHE A 45 3.20 -1.28 2.42
C PHE A 45 3.39 -1.52 3.91
N ILE A 46 3.79 -2.73 4.31
CA ILE A 46 4.08 -3.09 5.70
C ILE A 46 5.58 -3.31 5.86
N ALA A 47 6.26 -2.36 6.51
CA ALA A 47 7.67 -2.48 6.86
C ALA A 47 7.82 -3.12 8.24
N TYR A 48 8.64 -4.15 8.33
CA TYR A 48 8.88 -4.91 9.55
C TYR A 48 10.29 -5.50 9.59
N VAL A 49 10.75 -5.95 10.74
CA VAL A 49 11.97 -6.74 10.86
C VAL A 49 11.65 -8.23 10.90
N GLU A 50 12.57 -9.07 10.44
CA GLU A 50 12.35 -10.51 10.28
C GLU A 50 11.84 -11.20 11.56
N GLU A 51 12.30 -10.73 12.71
CA GLU A 51 11.89 -11.27 14.02
C GLU A 51 10.43 -10.97 14.36
N ASP A 52 9.81 -10.02 13.66
CA ASP A 52 8.41 -9.63 13.86
C ASP A 52 7.49 -10.16 12.74
N LEU A 53 8.00 -11.08 11.90
CA LEU A 53 7.29 -11.63 10.73
C LEU A 53 5.91 -12.20 11.09
N GLU A 54 5.79 -12.93 12.18
CA GLU A 54 4.50 -13.52 12.64
C GLU A 54 3.47 -12.42 12.92
N GLN A 55 3.88 -11.36 13.62
CA GLN A 55 3.01 -10.22 13.93
C GLN A 55 2.67 -9.42 12.67
N ALA A 56 3.64 -9.25 11.77
CA ALA A 56 3.42 -8.58 10.49
C ALA A 56 2.44 -9.37 9.61
N ARG A 57 2.52 -10.70 9.58
CA ARG A 57 1.56 -11.56 8.88
C ARG A 57 0.15 -11.46 9.49
N HIS A 58 0.06 -11.45 10.81
CA HIS A 58 -1.22 -11.26 11.48
C HIS A 58 -1.86 -9.91 11.15
N LEU A 59 -1.05 -8.85 11.10
CA LEU A 59 -1.49 -7.52 10.66
C LEU A 59 -1.91 -7.51 9.19
N ARG A 60 -1.14 -8.15 8.29
CA ARG A 60 -1.50 -8.32 6.88
C ARG A 60 -2.88 -8.95 6.74
N ASP A 61 -3.11 -10.08 7.37
CA ASP A 61 -4.37 -10.82 7.29
C ASP A 61 -5.56 -9.99 7.81
N ALA A 62 -5.33 -9.19 8.84
CA ALA A 62 -6.34 -8.28 9.37
C ALA A 62 -6.67 -7.13 8.40
N LEU A 63 -5.65 -6.57 7.72
CA LEU A 63 -5.84 -5.52 6.71
C LEU A 63 -6.50 -6.07 5.45
N GLU A 64 -6.16 -7.29 5.00
CA GLU A 64 -6.84 -7.96 3.89
C GLU A 64 -8.33 -8.16 4.17
N LYS A 65 -8.68 -8.65 5.36
CA LYS A 65 -10.07 -8.79 5.82
C LYS A 65 -10.81 -7.44 5.87
N ALA A 66 -10.08 -6.35 6.14
CA ALA A 66 -10.63 -5.00 6.17
C ALA A 66 -10.78 -4.36 4.77
N GLY A 67 -10.34 -5.05 3.71
CA GLY A 67 -10.51 -4.62 2.31
C GLY A 67 -9.32 -3.85 1.73
N PHE A 68 -8.14 -3.94 2.35
CA PHE A 68 -6.88 -3.39 1.81
C PHE A 68 -6.09 -4.44 1.03
N ALA A 69 -5.10 -4.00 0.26
CA ALA A 69 -4.10 -4.83 -0.40
C ALA A 69 -2.73 -4.62 0.28
N PRO A 70 -2.45 -5.32 1.39
CA PRO A 70 -1.19 -5.18 2.07
C PRO A 70 -0.06 -5.84 1.29
N TRP A 71 1.09 -5.17 1.24
CA TRP A 71 2.32 -5.66 0.63
C TRP A 71 3.36 -5.97 1.72
N LEU A 72 3.79 -7.24 1.78
CA LEU A 72 4.93 -7.71 2.58
C LEU A 72 6.07 -8.07 1.63
N ASP A 73 7.28 -7.54 1.87
CA ASP A 73 8.45 -7.67 1.01
C ASP A 73 8.83 -9.13 0.70
N LYS A 74 8.82 -10.02 1.68
CA LYS A 74 9.28 -11.41 1.51
C LYS A 74 8.36 -12.29 0.66
N ASP A 75 7.08 -11.98 0.61
CA ASP A 75 6.10 -12.81 -0.11
C ASP A 75 5.98 -12.42 -1.60
N GLN A 76 6.54 -11.26 -2.02
CA GLN A 76 6.30 -10.71 -3.36
C GLN A 76 7.57 -10.42 -4.18
N LEU A 77 8.77 -10.62 -3.61
CA LEU A 77 10.01 -10.41 -4.32
C LEU A 77 10.40 -11.62 -5.18
N LEU A 78 10.61 -11.40 -6.47
CA LEU A 78 11.04 -12.43 -7.39
C LEU A 78 12.57 -12.62 -7.33
N ALA A 79 13.02 -13.86 -7.42
CA ALA A 79 14.44 -14.19 -7.50
C ALA A 79 15.08 -13.47 -8.71
N GLY A 80 16.22 -12.80 -8.49
CA GLY A 80 16.94 -12.05 -9.52
C GLY A 80 16.55 -10.58 -9.69
N GLN A 81 15.56 -10.09 -8.97
CA GLN A 81 15.24 -8.66 -8.96
C GLN A 81 16.29 -7.84 -8.18
N ASN A 82 16.49 -6.59 -8.61
CA ASN A 82 17.22 -5.61 -7.80
C ASN A 82 16.36 -5.20 -6.60
N TRP A 83 16.59 -5.86 -5.49
CA TRP A 83 15.80 -5.77 -4.28
C TRP A 83 15.57 -4.33 -3.76
N PRO A 84 16.59 -3.47 -3.56
CA PRO A 84 16.37 -2.11 -3.08
C PRO A 84 15.41 -1.31 -3.97
N ARG A 85 15.60 -1.37 -5.29
CA ARG A 85 14.72 -0.68 -6.26
C ARG A 85 13.30 -1.23 -6.29
N ALA A 86 13.13 -2.54 -6.07
CA ALA A 86 11.80 -3.15 -6.02
C ALA A 86 11.02 -2.66 -4.79
N ILE A 87 11.69 -2.53 -3.65
CA ILE A 87 11.10 -2.01 -2.41
C ILE A 87 10.76 -0.53 -2.55
N GLU A 88 11.68 0.32 -3.04
CA GLU A 88 11.41 1.74 -3.27
C GLU A 88 10.18 1.92 -4.18
N ARG A 89 10.12 1.15 -5.27
CA ARG A 89 8.97 1.17 -6.18
C ARG A 89 7.67 0.71 -5.51
N ALA A 90 7.72 -0.31 -4.66
CA ALA A 90 6.55 -0.78 -3.92
C ALA A 90 6.04 0.28 -2.95
N ILE A 91 6.94 1.01 -2.27
CA ILE A 91 6.61 2.15 -1.40
C ILE A 91 5.98 3.28 -2.22
N ASP A 92 6.57 3.65 -3.37
CA ASP A 92 6.06 4.71 -4.25
C ASP A 92 4.66 4.42 -4.80
N LEU A 93 4.38 3.15 -5.08
CA LEU A 93 3.09 2.69 -5.59
C LEU A 93 2.04 2.51 -4.49
N SER A 94 2.47 2.42 -3.23
CA SER A 94 1.55 2.22 -2.12
C SER A 94 0.78 3.49 -1.78
N ASP A 95 -0.44 3.28 -1.35
CA ASP A 95 -1.30 4.34 -0.84
C ASP A 95 -0.93 4.73 0.58
N ALA A 96 -0.45 3.79 1.38
CA ALA A 96 0.00 4.01 2.74
C ALA A 96 1.22 3.16 3.06
N PHE A 97 2.03 3.65 3.99
CA PHE A 97 3.17 2.95 4.55
C PHE A 97 2.94 2.72 6.05
N VAL A 98 2.88 1.47 6.46
CA VAL A 98 2.76 1.07 7.87
C VAL A 98 4.13 0.64 8.37
N ALA A 99 4.68 1.39 9.33
CA ALA A 99 5.95 1.09 9.98
C ALA A 99 5.71 0.29 11.26
N CYS A 100 6.09 -0.99 11.27
CA CYS A 100 5.98 -1.85 12.45
C CYS A 100 7.17 -1.63 13.38
N LEU A 101 6.93 -0.92 14.47
CA LEU A 101 7.93 -0.61 15.48
C LEU A 101 7.85 -1.65 16.60
N SER A 102 9.02 -2.15 17.00
CA SER A 102 9.19 -3.04 18.15
C SER A 102 10.53 -2.77 18.81
N SER A 103 10.72 -3.27 19.99
CA SER A 103 12.04 -3.22 20.68
C SER A 103 13.15 -3.84 19.83
N ARG A 104 12.82 -4.82 18.98
CA ARG A 104 13.73 -5.47 18.04
C ARG A 104 14.03 -4.57 16.83
N SER A 105 13.01 -3.99 16.20
CA SER A 105 13.17 -3.15 15.01
C SER A 105 13.97 -1.88 15.29
N LEU A 106 13.80 -1.28 16.45
CA LEU A 106 14.49 -0.04 16.83
C LEU A 106 15.96 -0.24 17.15
N SER A 107 16.36 -1.43 17.59
CA SER A 107 17.76 -1.77 17.89
C SER A 107 18.56 -2.16 16.64
N LYS A 108 17.91 -2.48 15.53
CA LYS A 108 18.57 -2.97 14.31
C LYS A 108 19.04 -1.86 13.38
N ARG A 109 20.16 -2.16 12.71
CA ARG A 109 20.63 -1.43 11.52
C ARG A 109 20.32 -2.25 10.28
N GLY A 110 20.11 -1.61 9.14
CA GLY A 110 19.91 -2.32 7.86
C GLY A 110 18.67 -1.88 7.09
N GLN A 111 18.09 -2.80 6.33
CA GLN A 111 17.06 -2.54 5.33
C GLN A 111 15.83 -1.83 5.92
N PHE A 112 15.31 -2.28 7.05
CA PHE A 112 14.17 -1.65 7.73
C PHE A 112 14.39 -0.14 7.96
N GLN A 113 15.60 0.26 8.40
CA GLN A 113 15.93 1.67 8.63
C GLN A 113 16.02 2.47 7.31
N CYS A 114 16.41 1.82 6.21
CA CYS A 114 16.41 2.45 4.88
C CYS A 114 14.98 2.67 4.39
N GLU A 115 14.11 1.68 4.50
CA GLU A 115 12.69 1.76 4.15
C GLU A 115 11.98 2.84 4.95
N LEU A 116 12.23 2.87 6.27
CA LEU A 116 11.67 3.88 7.17
C LEU A 116 12.05 5.31 6.75
N ARG A 117 13.33 5.54 6.44
CA ARG A 117 13.82 6.86 5.97
C ARG A 117 13.21 7.23 4.63
N TYR A 118 13.19 6.28 3.68
CA TYR A 118 12.61 6.50 2.37
C TYR A 118 11.12 6.85 2.46
N ALA A 119 10.37 6.13 3.28
CA ALA A 119 8.94 6.40 3.50
C ALA A 119 8.70 7.75 4.19
N LEU A 120 9.55 8.16 5.14
CA LEU A 120 9.49 9.49 5.75
C LEU A 120 9.79 10.59 4.73
N ASP A 121 10.73 10.38 3.81
CA ASP A 121 11.02 11.32 2.72
C ASP A 121 9.87 11.39 1.72
N CYS A 122 9.20 10.28 1.42
CA CYS A 122 7.98 10.26 0.63
C CYS A 122 6.86 11.05 1.32
N ALA A 123 6.63 10.80 2.61
CA ALA A 123 5.63 11.53 3.40
C ALA A 123 5.89 13.04 3.45
N ASN A 124 7.15 13.48 3.52
CA ASN A 124 7.52 14.90 3.50
C ASN A 124 7.20 15.60 2.15
N ARG A 125 7.03 14.84 1.08
CA ARG A 125 6.68 15.34 -0.27
C ARG A 125 5.19 15.32 -0.56
N MET A 126 4.40 14.66 0.30
CA MET A 126 2.94 14.62 0.18
C MET A 126 2.31 15.94 0.64
N PRO A 127 1.11 16.30 0.16
CA PRO A 127 0.31 17.39 0.72
C PRO A 127 0.13 17.23 2.23
N LEU A 128 0.05 18.35 2.97
CA LEU A 128 0.02 18.34 4.44
C LEU A 128 -1.23 17.65 5.03
N ASP A 129 -2.28 17.50 4.24
CA ASP A 129 -3.52 16.83 4.60
C ASP A 129 -3.57 15.35 4.21
N GLU A 130 -2.50 14.84 3.58
CA GLU A 130 -2.41 13.44 3.21
C GLU A 130 -1.63 12.61 4.26
N VAL A 131 -2.29 11.58 4.77
CA VAL A 131 -1.67 10.62 5.70
C VAL A 131 -1.06 9.48 4.89
N PHE A 132 0.27 9.45 4.75
CA PHE A 132 0.99 8.36 4.07
C PHE A 132 1.68 7.42 5.06
N PHE A 133 2.32 7.98 6.08
CA PHE A 133 3.14 7.26 7.04
C PHE A 133 2.38 6.98 8.33
N LEU A 134 2.20 5.71 8.68
CA LEU A 134 1.43 5.24 9.83
C LEU A 134 2.30 4.33 10.69
N PRO A 135 2.90 4.83 11.78
CA PRO A 135 3.64 3.98 12.70
C PRO A 135 2.70 3.18 13.58
N VAL A 136 3.01 1.87 13.72
CA VAL A 136 2.34 0.99 14.68
C VAL A 136 3.36 0.36 15.61
N ARG A 137 2.98 0.09 16.85
CA ARG A 137 3.85 -0.60 17.81
C ARG A 137 3.33 -2.00 18.08
N PHE A 138 4.25 -2.96 18.02
CA PHE A 138 3.98 -4.36 18.41
C PHE A 138 4.22 -4.63 19.89
N ASP A 139 5.03 -3.80 20.53
CA ASP A 139 5.36 -3.87 21.96
C ASP A 139 5.53 -2.47 22.55
N ALA A 140 5.81 -2.38 23.86
CA ALA A 140 6.03 -1.13 24.58
C ALA A 140 7.35 -0.44 24.25
N CYS A 141 7.80 -0.48 22.99
CA CYS A 141 9.02 0.21 22.55
C CYS A 141 8.86 1.74 22.59
N ALA A 142 9.98 2.44 22.76
CA ALA A 142 10.02 3.89 22.67
C ALA A 142 10.01 4.33 21.19
N VAL A 143 9.02 5.08 20.77
CA VAL A 143 8.96 5.62 19.40
C VAL A 143 10.10 6.65 19.21
N PRO A 144 10.87 6.57 18.10
CA PRO A 144 11.89 7.57 17.80
C PRO A 144 11.32 8.99 17.74
N ARG A 145 11.98 9.96 18.37
CA ARG A 145 11.51 11.36 18.42
C ARG A 145 11.19 11.96 17.06
N VAL A 146 11.94 11.57 16.02
CA VAL A 146 11.72 12.03 14.63
C VAL A 146 10.35 11.60 14.09
N ILE A 147 9.80 10.50 14.58
CA ILE A 147 8.47 9.99 14.23
C ILE A 147 7.44 10.61 15.18
N GLU A 148 7.65 10.47 16.47
CA GLU A 148 6.72 10.93 17.52
C GLU A 148 6.39 12.42 17.44
N SER A 149 7.36 13.26 17.04
CA SER A 149 7.13 14.70 16.88
C SER A 149 6.27 15.09 15.68
N ARG A 150 6.01 14.16 14.74
CA ARG A 150 5.33 14.44 13.47
C ARG A 150 4.06 13.65 13.26
N THR A 151 3.97 12.46 13.87
CA THR A 151 2.91 11.50 13.55
C THR A 151 2.46 10.76 14.79
N GLN A 152 1.14 10.63 14.96
CA GLN A 152 0.56 9.75 15.96
C GLN A 152 0.81 8.29 15.58
N TYR A 153 1.06 7.43 16.54
CA TYR A 153 1.22 5.99 16.34
C TYR A 153 0.03 5.22 16.91
N VAL A 154 -0.11 3.98 16.47
CA VAL A 154 -1.14 3.06 16.94
C VAL A 154 -0.50 1.90 17.69
N ASP A 155 -0.99 1.58 18.89
CA ASP A 155 -0.56 0.40 19.64
C ASP A 155 -1.38 -0.82 19.22
N LEU A 156 -0.65 -1.85 18.76
CA LEU A 156 -1.24 -3.16 18.45
C LEU A 156 -1.13 -4.13 19.65
N PHE A 157 -0.88 -3.59 20.83
CA PHE A 157 -0.80 -4.31 22.11
C PHE A 157 -1.45 -3.46 23.22
N PRO A 158 -1.88 -4.00 24.32
CA PRO A 158 -2.10 -5.43 24.55
C PRO A 158 -3.34 -5.96 23.79
N ASP A 159 -4.16 -5.08 23.20
CA ASP A 159 -5.37 -5.43 22.44
C ASP A 159 -5.13 -5.17 20.94
N PHE A 160 -4.74 -6.24 20.25
CA PHE A 160 -4.45 -6.20 18.81
C PHE A 160 -5.66 -5.76 17.98
N ASP A 161 -6.84 -6.28 18.26
CA ASP A 161 -8.04 -5.98 17.48
C ASP A 161 -8.46 -4.52 17.63
N ARG A 162 -8.30 -3.95 18.80
CA ARG A 162 -8.53 -2.52 19.03
C ARG A 162 -7.55 -1.67 18.21
N GLY A 163 -6.27 -2.02 18.24
CA GLY A 163 -5.24 -1.34 17.47
C GLY A 163 -5.50 -1.41 15.97
N VAL A 164 -5.85 -2.60 15.45
CA VAL A 164 -6.23 -2.79 14.05
C VAL A 164 -7.43 -1.92 13.67
N ARG A 165 -8.47 -1.85 14.49
CA ARG A 165 -9.61 -0.95 14.22
C ARG A 165 -9.21 0.51 14.12
N GLN A 166 -8.29 0.99 14.97
CA GLN A 166 -7.75 2.35 14.90
C GLN A 166 -6.96 2.58 13.62
N LEU A 167 -6.09 1.65 13.26
CA LEU A 167 -5.30 1.71 12.03
C LEU A 167 -6.20 1.70 10.78
N VAL A 168 -7.18 0.80 10.72
CA VAL A 168 -8.16 0.73 9.62
C VAL A 168 -8.95 2.03 9.48
N ARG A 169 -9.34 2.63 10.59
CA ARG A 169 -10.00 3.95 10.58
C ARG A 169 -9.09 5.00 9.95
N ALA A 170 -7.84 5.11 10.39
CA ALA A 170 -6.88 6.07 9.84
C ALA A 170 -6.62 5.83 8.35
N LEU A 171 -6.53 4.56 7.92
CA LEU A 171 -6.38 4.19 6.51
C LEU A 171 -7.60 4.56 5.66
N ARG A 172 -8.82 4.50 6.19
CA ARG A 172 -10.06 4.85 5.48
C ARG A 172 -10.32 6.36 5.40
N GLU A 173 -9.83 7.13 6.35
CA GLU A 173 -9.93 8.60 6.34
C GLU A 173 -9.01 9.25 5.30
N ARG A 174 -8.12 8.45 4.67
CA ARG A 174 -7.28 8.91 3.56
C ARG A 174 -8.09 9.11 2.29
N LYS A 175 -7.70 10.11 1.53
CA LYS A 175 -8.12 10.20 0.12
C LYS A 175 -7.28 9.19 -0.68
N PRO A 176 -7.86 8.22 -1.38
CA PRO A 176 -7.09 7.32 -2.24
C PRO A 176 -6.37 8.12 -3.32
N LYS A 177 -5.14 7.72 -3.67
CA LYS A 177 -4.34 8.36 -4.74
C LYS A 177 -5.06 8.38 -6.10
N LEU A 178 -6.03 7.50 -6.30
CA LEU A 178 -6.84 7.35 -7.50
C LEU A 178 -8.33 7.29 -7.12
N GLU A 179 -8.91 8.40 -6.67
CA GLU A 179 -10.36 8.57 -6.77
C GLU A 179 -10.68 9.16 -8.13
N GLY A 180 -11.34 8.39 -8.96
CA GLY A 180 -11.92 8.89 -10.18
C GLY A 180 -12.12 7.82 -11.24
N THR A 181 -13.27 7.85 -11.85
CA THR A 181 -13.47 7.27 -13.16
C THR A 181 -12.67 8.11 -14.15
N VAL A 182 -11.52 7.62 -14.58
CA VAL A 182 -10.79 8.26 -15.67
C VAL A 182 -11.50 7.86 -16.97
N SER A 183 -12.23 8.80 -17.55
CA SER A 183 -12.77 8.63 -18.90
C SER A 183 -11.60 8.66 -19.88
N LEU A 184 -11.23 7.51 -20.37
CA LEU A 184 -10.33 7.38 -21.50
C LEU A 184 -11.19 7.58 -22.75
N GLY A 185 -11.05 8.70 -23.42
CA GLY A 185 -11.72 8.95 -24.70
C GLY A 185 -11.51 7.80 -25.69
N PRO A 186 -12.17 7.82 -26.87
CA PRO A 186 -12.02 6.76 -27.86
C PRO A 186 -10.54 6.53 -28.13
N LEU A 187 -10.08 5.31 -27.94
CA LEU A 187 -8.71 4.91 -28.29
C LEU A 187 -8.52 5.18 -29.78
N ALA A 188 -7.63 6.12 -30.12
CA ALA A 188 -7.23 6.37 -31.51
C ALA A 188 -6.77 5.05 -32.15
N GLU A 189 -7.12 4.87 -33.43
CA GLU A 189 -6.79 3.72 -34.26
C GLU A 189 -5.29 3.51 -34.45
#